data_5e1a1a9e539516cf02577439441578d7
#
_entry.id   5e1a1a9e539516cf02577439441578d7
#
_cell.length_a   1.000
_cell.length_b   1.000
_cell.length_c   1.000
_cell.angle_alpha   90.00
_cell.angle_beta   90.00
_cell.angle_gamma   90.00
#
_symmetry.space_group_name_H-M   'P 1'
#
loop_
_entity.id
_entity.type
_entity.pdbx_description
1 polymer ?
#
loop_
_entity_poly.entity_id
_entity_poly.type
_entity_poly.pdbx_seq_one_letter_code
_entity_poly.pdbx_strand_id
1 'polypeptide(L)'
;MLDPATLTRIGSHGIGNPRSRVAHSCAVFKGRLYLGVTHPNGEGPEDAARILRYDFGAGDWTVVHTSPLRPADDRAFAADILRAGGGRRVVSEAGVPRERGFRGMCVFQGASDAEPALYVSTISNWGGLILRSTDGEAFEVVSQPGLGDDRLLSFRALVPFKGKLFTTPIGSISEGRLDRNGTIEPTVFVSDDPAQGTWSKASLPGFGDARNGVIFQLAPLGEHLYAGTGNMERGFEIWRTKAEGAPPYAWERVLDRGAGRFSLNASVAAMVEFDGALYIGTGLPGLGVDRAHDVGPAAAELIRLWPDGKFDLLVGEPRFSASGLQVPLAAMLPGFDDAANSVIWRMCVYNGTLYVATHHWGIYNFLMGKTAAPSGGFHIWASTDGEDFTPVTTDGFGDAFAVGIRTLVPTEHGLVIGTDDHGVLRDRAARQGADVDVSEKGLSVALCQDPSPHGEPRLGPYG
;
A
#
# COMPACT_ATOMS: atom_id res chain seq x y z
N MET A 1 -1.00 17.77 -15.82
CA MET A 1 -1.26 16.32 -15.88
C MET A 1 0.01 15.64 -16.34
N LEU A 2 0.35 14.45 -15.77
CA LEU A 2 1.55 13.70 -16.19
C LEU A 2 1.54 13.44 -17.70
N ASP A 3 2.72 13.60 -18.31
CA ASP A 3 2.96 13.23 -19.70
C ASP A 3 3.75 11.91 -19.73
N PRO A 4 3.17 10.79 -20.21
CA PRO A 4 3.87 9.52 -20.34
C PRO A 4 5.18 9.61 -21.16
N ALA A 5 5.29 10.57 -22.07
CA ALA A 5 6.51 10.79 -22.84
C ALA A 5 7.70 11.29 -22.00
N THR A 6 7.43 11.85 -20.80
CA THR A 6 8.47 12.29 -19.85
C THR A 6 8.89 11.19 -18.89
N LEU A 7 8.32 9.97 -18.99
CA LEU A 7 8.63 8.86 -18.09
C LEU A 7 10.10 8.48 -18.22
N THR A 8 10.82 8.63 -17.12
CA THR A 8 12.22 8.21 -17.00
C THR A 8 12.31 7.06 -16.02
N ARG A 9 12.77 5.89 -16.46
CA ARG A 9 13.03 4.75 -15.57
C ARG A 9 14.32 5.03 -14.78
N ILE A 10 14.17 5.28 -13.47
CA ILE A 10 15.29 5.55 -12.56
C ILE A 10 15.77 4.30 -11.81
N GLY A 11 15.02 3.19 -11.90
CA GLY A 11 15.42 1.89 -11.33
C GLY A 11 14.68 0.74 -12.01
N SER A 12 15.38 -0.38 -12.23
CA SER A 12 14.83 -1.60 -12.85
C SER A 12 15.48 -2.84 -12.26
N HIS A 13 14.99 -4.01 -12.62
CA HIS A 13 15.54 -5.31 -12.19
C HIS A 13 15.70 -5.44 -10.66
N GLY A 14 14.71 -4.88 -9.91
CA GLY A 14 14.78 -4.86 -8.45
C GLY A 14 15.91 -4.02 -7.87
N ILE A 15 16.47 -3.11 -8.68
CA ILE A 15 17.61 -2.23 -8.30
C ILE A 15 18.76 -3.07 -7.71
N GLY A 16 19.38 -3.86 -8.59
CA GLY A 16 20.52 -4.73 -8.24
C GLY A 16 20.15 -6.03 -7.52
N ASN A 17 18.87 -6.34 -7.35
CA ASN A 17 18.43 -7.66 -6.88
C ASN A 17 17.05 -8.02 -7.48
N PRO A 18 17.00 -8.89 -8.50
CA PRO A 18 15.75 -9.26 -9.19
C PRO A 18 14.73 -9.98 -8.29
N ARG A 19 15.10 -10.35 -7.08
CA ARG A 19 14.19 -10.92 -6.07
C ARG A 19 13.46 -9.82 -5.28
N SER A 20 13.91 -8.55 -5.35
CA SER A 20 13.16 -7.37 -4.84
C SER A 20 11.98 -7.11 -5.77
N ARG A 21 10.75 -7.42 -5.31
CA ARG A 21 9.57 -7.42 -6.19
C ARG A 21 8.61 -6.28 -5.96
N VAL A 22 8.64 -5.68 -4.78
CA VAL A 22 7.66 -4.68 -4.39
C VAL A 22 8.37 -3.41 -3.93
N ALA A 23 8.12 -2.30 -4.61
CA ALA A 23 8.47 -0.95 -4.17
C ALA A 23 7.45 -0.51 -3.10
N HIS A 24 7.59 -0.96 -1.85
CA HIS A 24 6.49 -1.01 -0.88
C HIS A 24 6.22 0.32 -0.19
N SER A 25 7.27 1.03 0.19
CA SER A 25 7.20 2.34 0.86
C SER A 25 8.23 3.30 0.26
N CYS A 26 7.92 4.58 0.31
CA CYS A 26 8.80 5.60 -0.23
C CYS A 26 8.55 6.92 0.50
N ALA A 27 9.61 7.69 0.70
CA ALA A 27 9.56 9.06 1.22
C ALA A 27 10.74 9.89 0.71
N VAL A 28 10.57 11.19 0.66
CA VAL A 28 11.68 12.12 0.46
C VAL A 28 12.17 12.58 1.83
N PHE A 29 13.46 12.46 2.07
CA PHE A 29 14.10 12.90 3.30
C PHE A 29 15.44 13.56 2.99
N LYS A 30 15.65 14.79 3.48
CA LYS A 30 16.88 15.57 3.24
C LYS A 30 17.26 15.67 1.75
N GLY A 31 16.24 15.92 0.89
CA GLY A 31 16.42 16.07 -0.56
C GLY A 31 16.73 14.79 -1.34
N ARG A 32 16.61 13.62 -0.72
CA ARG A 32 16.84 12.31 -1.35
C ARG A 32 15.62 11.42 -1.23
N LEU A 33 15.44 10.54 -2.20
CA LEU A 33 14.36 9.57 -2.21
C LEU A 33 14.79 8.29 -1.48
N TYR A 34 13.97 7.83 -0.55
CA TYR A 34 14.17 6.53 0.13
C TYR A 34 13.09 5.56 -0.29
N LEU A 35 13.49 4.34 -0.58
CA LEU A 35 12.62 3.26 -1.04
C LEU A 35 12.79 2.03 -0.16
N GLY A 36 11.71 1.60 0.49
CA GLY A 36 11.64 0.32 1.19
C GLY A 36 11.17 -0.79 0.26
N VAL A 37 12.00 -1.81 0.05
CA VAL A 37 11.66 -2.92 -0.83
C VAL A 37 11.19 -4.14 -0.04
N THR A 38 10.37 -4.98 -0.69
CA THR A 38 9.85 -6.21 -0.10
C THR A 38 10.12 -7.40 -1.00
N HIS A 39 10.53 -8.49 -0.36
CA HIS A 39 10.68 -9.81 -0.95
C HIS A 39 9.50 -10.70 -0.51
N PRO A 40 8.78 -11.37 -1.41
CA PRO A 40 7.64 -12.21 -1.04
C PRO A 40 8.06 -13.47 -0.26
N ASN A 41 9.30 -13.94 -0.49
CA ASN A 41 9.87 -15.11 0.17
C ASN A 41 10.68 -14.69 1.40
N GLY A 42 11.60 -15.32 1.88
CA GLY A 42 12.45 -15.05 3.05
C GLY A 42 13.20 -16.33 3.35
N GLU A 43 13.81 -16.90 2.30
CA GLU A 43 14.36 -18.24 2.30
C GLU A 43 15.88 -18.24 2.50
N GLY A 44 16.52 -17.12 2.18
CA GLY A 44 17.97 -16.99 2.29
C GLY A 44 18.44 -15.53 2.28
N PRO A 45 19.75 -15.32 2.35
CA PRO A 45 20.37 -13.97 2.40
C PRO A 45 19.94 -13.06 1.24
N GLU A 46 19.72 -13.65 0.06
CA GLU A 46 19.30 -12.94 -1.14
C GLU A 46 17.89 -12.37 -1.06
N ASP A 47 17.08 -12.84 -0.10
CA ASP A 47 15.74 -12.32 0.19
C ASP A 47 15.75 -11.24 1.29
N ALA A 48 16.90 -10.80 1.76
CA ALA A 48 17.02 -9.75 2.76
C ALA A 48 16.46 -8.43 2.21
N ALA A 49 15.47 -7.89 2.91
CA ALA A 49 14.87 -6.62 2.55
C ALA A 49 15.89 -5.48 2.66
N ARG A 50 15.76 -4.47 1.80
CA ARG A 50 16.68 -3.33 1.74
C ARG A 50 15.92 -2.01 1.81
N ILE A 51 16.56 -1.00 2.38
CA ILE A 51 16.21 0.40 2.16
C ILE A 51 17.23 0.96 1.19
N LEU A 52 16.72 1.52 0.10
CA LEU A 52 17.51 2.11 -0.97
C LEU A 52 17.34 3.62 -0.91
N ARG A 53 18.41 4.36 -1.20
CA ARG A 53 18.40 5.81 -1.34
C ARG A 53 18.77 6.18 -2.77
N TYR A 54 17.98 7.05 -3.39
CA TYR A 54 18.25 7.65 -4.69
C TYR A 54 18.68 9.10 -4.53
N ASP A 55 19.77 9.46 -5.15
CA ASP A 55 20.26 10.81 -5.26
C ASP A 55 19.85 11.41 -6.61
N PHE A 56 18.97 12.40 -6.60
CA PHE A 56 18.47 13.00 -7.83
C PHE A 56 19.56 13.74 -8.62
N GLY A 57 20.61 14.24 -7.95
CA GLY A 57 21.73 14.93 -8.59
C GLY A 57 22.73 13.97 -9.25
N ALA A 58 23.01 12.83 -8.59
CA ALA A 58 23.93 11.82 -9.13
C ALA A 58 23.21 10.83 -10.07
N GLY A 59 21.90 10.65 -9.92
CA GLY A 59 21.11 9.72 -10.72
C GLY A 59 21.34 8.25 -10.34
N ASP A 60 21.80 7.96 -9.11
CA ASP A 60 22.17 6.61 -8.69
C ASP A 60 21.46 6.17 -7.40
N TRP A 61 21.45 4.84 -7.20
CA TRP A 61 20.90 4.19 -6.03
C TRP A 61 22.00 3.67 -5.12
N THR A 62 21.85 3.88 -3.83
CA THR A 62 22.70 3.33 -2.77
C THR A 62 21.87 2.47 -1.82
N VAL A 63 22.36 1.29 -1.42
CA VAL A 63 21.78 0.51 -0.34
C VAL A 63 22.22 1.12 0.99
N VAL A 64 21.30 1.68 1.76
CA VAL A 64 21.61 2.31 3.07
C VAL A 64 21.26 1.40 4.25
N HIS A 65 20.38 0.41 4.06
CA HIS A 65 20.08 -0.58 5.09
C HIS A 65 19.76 -1.93 4.45
N THR A 66 20.23 -3.01 5.06
CA THR A 66 19.87 -4.39 4.71
C THR A 66 19.43 -5.12 5.97
N SER A 67 18.32 -5.85 5.87
CA SER A 67 17.81 -6.68 6.98
C SER A 67 18.90 -7.64 7.47
N PRO A 68 19.13 -7.72 8.80
CA PRO A 68 20.05 -8.69 9.35
C PRO A 68 19.54 -10.11 9.17
N LEU A 69 20.48 -11.06 9.06
CA LEU A 69 20.17 -12.48 9.05
C LEU A 69 20.04 -13.01 10.47
N ARG A 70 19.21 -14.04 10.63
CA ARG A 70 19.06 -14.79 11.86
C ARG A 70 18.96 -16.30 11.57
N PRO A 71 19.26 -17.18 12.54
CA PRO A 71 18.98 -18.58 12.42
C PRO A 71 17.49 -18.82 12.15
N ALA A 72 17.18 -19.80 11.31
CA ALA A 72 15.81 -20.22 11.09
C ALA A 72 15.27 -20.94 12.34
N ASP A 73 14.06 -20.58 12.74
CA ASP A 73 13.29 -21.22 13.81
C ASP A 73 11.88 -21.54 13.30
N ASP A 74 11.01 -22.03 14.19
CA ASP A 74 9.64 -22.42 13.81
C ASP A 74 8.85 -21.30 13.12
N ARG A 75 9.15 -20.01 13.42
CA ARG A 75 8.50 -18.87 12.78
C ARG A 75 8.96 -18.68 11.32
N ALA A 76 10.20 -19.05 10.99
CA ALA A 76 10.66 -19.04 9.61
C ALA A 76 9.86 -19.99 8.72
N PHE A 77 9.30 -21.04 9.32
CA PHE A 77 8.53 -22.09 8.64
C PHE A 77 7.01 -21.88 8.74
N ALA A 78 6.54 -20.82 9.40
CA ALA A 78 5.11 -20.54 9.51
C ALA A 78 4.46 -20.50 8.12
N ALA A 79 3.46 -21.37 7.93
CA ALA A 79 2.76 -21.48 6.65
C ALA A 79 1.82 -20.31 6.44
N ASP A 80 1.81 -19.80 5.22
CA ASP A 80 0.80 -18.84 4.77
C ASP A 80 -0.56 -19.54 4.68
N ILE A 81 -1.58 -19.02 5.35
CA ILE A 81 -2.94 -19.59 5.36
C ILE A 81 -3.49 -19.73 3.94
N LEU A 82 -3.08 -18.84 3.03
CA LEU A 82 -3.54 -18.83 1.64
C LEU A 82 -2.72 -19.73 0.70
N ARG A 83 -1.63 -20.35 1.14
CA ARG A 83 -0.89 -21.32 0.34
C ARG A 83 -1.58 -22.69 0.34
N ALA A 84 -2.55 -22.86 -0.52
CA ALA A 84 -3.01 -24.19 -0.94
C ALA A 84 -1.93 -24.83 -1.84
N GLY A 85 -0.97 -25.56 -1.22
CA GLY A 85 0.07 -26.29 -1.96
C GLY A 85 1.33 -26.40 -1.12
N GLY A 86 1.41 -27.37 -0.25
CA GLY A 86 2.47 -27.60 0.73
C GLY A 86 3.86 -27.94 0.16
N GLY A 87 4.43 -27.04 -0.60
CA GLY A 87 5.85 -27.09 -0.92
C GLY A 87 6.66 -26.78 0.34
N ARG A 88 7.52 -27.71 0.74
CA ARG A 88 8.45 -27.52 1.85
C ARG A 88 9.36 -26.33 1.52
N ARG A 89 9.39 -25.29 2.35
CA ARG A 89 10.35 -24.21 2.20
C ARG A 89 11.77 -24.79 2.40
N VAL A 90 12.63 -24.51 1.46
CA VAL A 90 14.07 -24.75 1.61
C VAL A 90 14.65 -23.47 2.20
N VAL A 91 15.14 -23.55 3.41
CA VAL A 91 15.78 -22.44 4.12
C VAL A 91 17.28 -22.58 4.01
N SER A 92 17.96 -21.47 3.75
CA SER A 92 19.42 -21.43 3.66
C SER A 92 20.07 -21.74 5.01
N GLU A 93 21.16 -22.54 5.00
CA GLU A 93 22.01 -22.77 6.16
C GLU A 93 22.68 -21.49 6.68
N ALA A 94 22.85 -20.50 5.81
CA ALA A 94 23.37 -19.18 6.18
C ALA A 94 22.37 -18.34 7.02
N GLY A 95 21.16 -18.85 7.23
CA GLY A 95 20.09 -18.17 7.94
C GLY A 95 19.08 -17.49 7.00
N VAL A 96 18.12 -16.84 7.61
CA VAL A 96 17.00 -16.16 6.94
C VAL A 96 16.96 -14.67 7.34
N PRO A 97 16.49 -13.79 6.46
CA PRO A 97 16.35 -12.38 6.81
C PRO A 97 15.31 -12.20 7.92
N ARG A 98 15.62 -11.33 8.88
CA ARG A 98 14.65 -10.97 9.93
C ARG A 98 13.47 -10.23 9.33
N GLU A 99 13.74 -9.25 8.46
CA GLU A 99 12.74 -8.49 7.71
C GLU A 99 12.69 -8.96 6.26
N ARG A 100 11.46 -9.17 5.78
CA ARG A 100 11.18 -9.44 4.36
C ARG A 100 10.80 -8.19 3.59
N GLY A 101 10.56 -7.07 4.27
CA GLY A 101 10.15 -5.83 3.66
C GLY A 101 10.08 -4.66 4.61
N PHE A 102 10.02 -3.48 4.01
CA PHE A 102 9.81 -2.19 4.67
C PHE A 102 8.52 -1.58 4.11
N ARG A 103 7.45 -1.52 4.94
CA ARG A 103 6.09 -1.32 4.43
C ARG A 103 5.58 0.11 4.54
N GLY A 104 5.81 0.77 5.65
CA GLY A 104 5.47 2.17 5.89
C GLY A 104 6.73 3.00 6.02
N MET A 105 6.71 4.22 5.50
CA MET A 105 7.82 5.16 5.61
C MET A 105 7.25 6.57 5.66
N CYS A 106 7.73 7.38 6.59
CA CYS A 106 7.37 8.80 6.69
C CYS A 106 8.47 9.61 7.36
N VAL A 107 8.47 10.90 7.11
CA VAL A 107 9.24 11.87 7.88
C VAL A 107 8.35 12.40 9.01
N PHE A 108 8.84 12.33 10.23
CA PHE A 108 8.11 12.78 11.41
C PHE A 108 9.09 13.30 12.47
N GLN A 109 8.65 14.27 13.27
CA GLN A 109 9.40 14.76 14.42
C GLN A 109 8.62 14.40 15.69
N GLY A 110 9.12 13.40 16.42
CA GLY A 110 8.60 13.00 17.74
C GLY A 110 9.00 14.00 18.83
N ALA A 111 8.40 13.86 20.01
CA ALA A 111 8.60 14.81 21.10
C ALA A 111 10.07 14.92 21.55
N SER A 112 10.86 13.86 21.48
CA SER A 112 12.29 13.84 21.81
C SER A 112 13.21 14.06 20.62
N ASP A 113 12.69 14.12 19.38
CA ASP A 113 13.49 14.37 18.19
C ASP A 113 13.91 15.84 18.11
N ALA A 114 15.20 16.11 18.00
CA ALA A 114 15.70 17.49 17.81
C ALA A 114 15.31 18.06 16.43
N GLU A 115 15.24 17.20 15.42
CA GLU A 115 14.87 17.49 14.01
C GLU A 115 14.00 16.35 13.46
N PRO A 116 13.25 16.58 12.36
CA PRO A 116 12.52 15.52 11.70
C PRO A 116 13.43 14.33 11.35
N ALA A 117 12.94 13.12 11.60
CA ALA A 117 13.63 11.85 11.33
C ALA A 117 12.80 10.99 10.36
N LEU A 118 13.46 10.08 9.67
CA LEU A 118 12.85 9.10 8.80
C LEU A 118 12.44 7.87 9.61
N TYR A 119 11.15 7.60 9.70
CA TYR A 119 10.60 6.42 10.36
C TYR A 119 10.16 5.38 9.34
N VAL A 120 10.47 4.10 9.59
CA VAL A 120 10.21 3.00 8.67
C VAL A 120 9.63 1.80 9.42
N SER A 121 8.48 1.28 8.98
CA SER A 121 7.92 0.05 9.53
C SER A 121 8.34 -1.18 8.74
N THR A 122 8.52 -2.31 9.43
CA THR A 122 9.04 -3.54 8.82
C THR A 122 7.97 -4.62 8.65
N ILE A 123 8.30 -5.64 7.85
CA ILE A 123 7.54 -6.89 7.69
C ILE A 123 8.42 -8.03 8.18
N SER A 124 8.01 -8.71 9.25
CA SER A 124 8.80 -9.78 9.86
C SER A 124 7.94 -10.85 10.50
N ASN A 125 8.32 -12.13 10.35
CA ASN A 125 7.66 -13.22 11.06
C ASN A 125 7.94 -13.22 12.59
N TRP A 126 8.88 -12.40 13.04
CA TRP A 126 9.25 -12.24 14.45
C TRP A 126 8.75 -10.93 15.08
N GLY A 127 7.63 -10.42 14.56
CA GLY A 127 7.04 -9.15 14.92
C GLY A 127 7.67 -7.98 14.16
N GLY A 128 6.82 -7.16 13.56
CA GLY A 128 7.22 -5.94 12.87
C GLY A 128 7.91 -4.97 13.82
N LEU A 129 8.87 -4.21 13.31
CA LEU A 129 9.59 -3.17 14.03
C LEU A 129 9.30 -1.80 13.42
N ILE A 130 9.56 -0.76 14.19
CA ILE A 130 9.74 0.61 13.71
C ILE A 130 11.24 0.92 13.78
N LEU A 131 11.80 1.32 12.65
CA LEU A 131 13.16 1.83 12.52
C LEU A 131 13.10 3.35 12.43
N ARG A 132 14.18 4.01 12.84
CA ARG A 132 14.37 5.47 12.80
C ARG A 132 15.74 5.79 12.25
N SER A 133 15.83 6.86 11.45
CA SER A 133 17.10 7.43 10.98
C SER A 133 17.04 8.95 11.03
N THR A 134 18.07 9.56 11.59
CA THR A 134 18.22 11.04 11.64
C THR A 134 19.04 11.58 10.47
N ASP A 135 19.82 10.75 9.83
CA ASP A 135 20.75 11.12 8.74
C ASP A 135 20.39 10.47 7.39
N GLY A 136 19.54 9.43 7.39
CA GLY A 136 19.19 8.62 6.23
C GLY A 136 20.25 7.55 5.89
N GLU A 137 21.30 7.41 6.70
CA GLU A 137 22.38 6.44 6.50
C GLU A 137 22.33 5.32 7.53
N ALA A 138 22.19 5.66 8.81
CA ALA A 138 22.08 4.72 9.92
C ALA A 138 20.65 4.56 10.38
N PHE A 139 20.20 3.32 10.53
CA PHE A 139 18.85 2.98 10.99
C PHE A 139 18.93 2.23 12.31
N GLU A 140 18.27 2.75 13.33
CA GLU A 140 18.14 2.16 14.66
C GLU A 140 16.75 1.59 14.89
N VAL A 141 16.65 0.52 15.67
CA VAL A 141 15.37 -0.05 16.11
C VAL A 141 14.87 0.77 17.30
N VAL A 142 13.67 1.38 17.15
CA VAL A 142 13.06 2.22 18.20
C VAL A 142 11.76 1.64 18.74
N SER A 143 11.45 0.37 18.47
CA SER A 143 10.24 -0.27 19.00
C SER A 143 10.51 -1.68 19.49
N GLN A 144 9.62 -2.18 20.33
CA GLN A 144 9.53 -3.62 20.60
C GLN A 144 8.94 -4.34 19.39
N PRO A 145 9.26 -5.64 19.17
CA PRO A 145 8.63 -6.46 18.15
C PRO A 145 7.10 -6.43 18.28
N GLY A 146 6.40 -6.16 17.16
CA GLY A 146 4.95 -6.08 17.13
C GLY A 146 4.34 -4.99 18.03
N LEU A 147 5.11 -3.98 18.43
CA LEU A 147 4.72 -2.96 19.44
C LEU A 147 4.29 -3.60 20.77
N GLY A 148 4.93 -4.72 21.15
CA GLY A 148 4.67 -5.46 22.38
C GLY A 148 3.92 -6.79 22.19
N ASP A 149 3.43 -7.09 21.00
CA ASP A 149 2.90 -8.41 20.60
C ASP A 149 3.61 -8.91 19.35
N ASP A 150 4.64 -9.72 19.50
CA ASP A 150 5.49 -10.22 18.42
C ASP A 150 4.78 -11.11 17.39
N ARG A 151 3.48 -11.41 17.62
CA ARG A 151 2.61 -12.06 16.64
C ARG A 151 2.13 -11.08 15.55
N LEU A 152 2.22 -9.77 15.76
CA LEU A 152 1.89 -8.74 14.77
C LEU A 152 3.08 -8.53 13.83
N LEU A 153 2.91 -8.92 12.58
CA LEU A 153 4.03 -9.13 11.66
C LEU A 153 4.48 -7.86 10.94
N SER A 154 3.61 -6.87 10.85
CA SER A 154 3.87 -5.68 10.05
C SER A 154 2.93 -4.55 10.45
N PHE A 155 3.38 -3.33 10.18
CA PHE A 155 2.54 -2.14 10.30
C PHE A 155 2.38 -1.50 8.93
N ARG A 156 1.17 -0.98 8.65
CA ARG A 156 0.88 -0.32 7.38
C ARG A 156 1.50 1.08 7.33
N ALA A 157 0.80 2.06 6.79
CA ALA A 157 1.31 3.41 6.73
C ALA A 157 1.64 3.95 8.13
N LEU A 158 2.67 4.76 8.19
CA LEU A 158 2.98 5.62 9.33
C LEU A 158 2.39 7.00 8.99
N VAL A 159 1.40 7.46 9.76
CA VAL A 159 0.60 8.63 9.40
C VAL A 159 0.74 9.71 10.47
N PRO A 160 1.43 10.83 10.18
CA PRO A 160 1.47 11.98 11.05
C PRO A 160 0.10 12.67 11.14
N PHE A 161 -0.36 12.97 12.36
CA PHE A 161 -1.56 13.76 12.58
C PHE A 161 -1.50 14.46 13.93
N LYS A 162 -1.68 15.78 13.96
CA LYS A 162 -1.68 16.63 15.19
C LYS A 162 -0.51 16.34 16.12
N GLY A 163 0.72 16.30 15.58
CA GLY A 163 1.95 16.07 16.36
C GLY A 163 2.11 14.66 16.90
N LYS A 164 1.37 13.69 16.38
CA LYS A 164 1.44 12.27 16.75
C LYS A 164 1.61 11.41 15.51
N LEU A 165 2.23 10.25 15.68
CA LEU A 165 2.40 9.25 14.64
C LEU A 165 1.43 8.09 14.85
N PHE A 166 0.64 7.77 13.84
CA PHE A 166 -0.36 6.70 13.87
C PHE A 166 0.03 5.56 12.94
N THR A 167 -0.32 4.33 13.31
CA THR A 167 -0.15 3.15 12.45
C THR A 167 -1.17 2.07 12.78
N THR A 168 -1.26 1.06 11.91
CA THR A 168 -2.15 -0.09 12.07
C THR A 168 -1.43 -1.39 11.74
N PRO A 169 -1.63 -2.47 12.52
CA PRO A 169 -1.03 -3.75 12.21
C PRO A 169 -1.73 -4.43 11.04
N ILE A 170 -0.95 -5.19 10.30
CA ILE A 170 -1.43 -6.13 9.29
C ILE A 170 -0.52 -7.34 9.22
N GLY A 171 -1.14 -8.50 9.03
CA GLY A 171 -0.45 -9.77 9.14
C GLY A 171 -0.26 -10.18 10.59
N SER A 172 -0.56 -11.44 10.88
CA SER A 172 -0.33 -12.02 12.19
C SER A 172 0.00 -13.51 12.10
N ILE A 173 0.62 -14.02 13.15
CA ILE A 173 0.77 -15.46 13.38
C ILE A 173 -0.17 -15.85 14.51
N SER A 174 -1.05 -16.80 14.26
CA SER A 174 -1.90 -17.41 15.25
C SER A 174 -1.88 -18.93 15.08
N GLU A 175 -1.66 -19.68 16.17
CA GLU A 175 -1.61 -21.14 16.15
C GLU A 175 -0.64 -21.72 15.10
N GLY A 176 0.52 -21.06 14.92
CA GLY A 176 1.53 -21.45 13.93
C GLY A 176 1.17 -21.16 12.47
N ARG A 177 0.05 -20.50 12.23
CA ARG A 177 -0.40 -20.10 10.89
C ARG A 177 -0.16 -18.61 10.65
N LEU A 178 0.30 -18.31 9.46
CA LEU A 178 0.56 -16.95 8.98
C LEU A 178 -0.65 -16.45 8.20
N ASP A 179 -1.24 -15.34 8.66
CA ASP A 179 -2.14 -14.52 7.87
C ASP A 179 -1.43 -13.22 7.46
N ARG A 180 -1.42 -12.91 6.18
CA ARG A 180 -0.76 -11.70 5.64
C ARG A 180 -1.70 -10.53 5.44
N ASN A 181 -3.00 -10.76 5.40
CA ASN A 181 -4.00 -9.78 5.00
C ASN A 181 -4.96 -9.40 6.13
N GLY A 182 -5.11 -10.25 7.14
CA GLY A 182 -5.83 -9.96 8.38
C GLY A 182 -4.87 -9.73 9.54
N THR A 183 -5.42 -9.48 10.72
CA THR A 183 -4.67 -9.36 11.96
C THR A 183 -5.50 -9.81 13.16
N ILE A 184 -4.84 -10.39 14.17
CA ILE A 184 -5.46 -10.72 15.47
C ILE A 184 -5.73 -9.47 16.32
N GLU A 185 -5.20 -8.33 15.96
CA GLU A 185 -5.33 -7.07 16.68
C GLU A 185 -5.63 -5.93 15.70
N PRO A 186 -6.86 -5.81 15.16
CA PRO A 186 -7.24 -4.74 14.23
C PRO A 186 -7.43 -3.41 14.96
N THR A 187 -6.34 -2.81 15.45
CA THR A 187 -6.33 -1.63 16.31
C THR A 187 -5.48 -0.52 15.68
N VAL A 188 -5.87 0.73 15.86
CA VAL A 188 -5.00 1.88 15.57
C VAL A 188 -4.04 2.05 16.74
N PHE A 189 -2.74 2.19 16.46
CA PHE A 189 -1.71 2.56 17.43
C PHE A 189 -1.31 4.02 17.24
N VAL A 190 -0.88 4.66 18.32
CA VAL A 190 -0.43 6.05 18.36
C VAL A 190 0.79 6.22 19.25
N SER A 191 1.68 7.11 18.84
CA SER A 191 2.82 7.61 19.64
C SER A 191 3.01 9.10 19.38
N ASP A 192 3.28 9.87 20.41
CA ASP A 192 3.79 11.24 20.31
C ASP A 192 5.33 11.28 20.33
N ASP A 193 5.94 10.18 20.78
CA ASP A 193 7.39 10.00 20.78
C ASP A 193 7.81 8.60 20.36
N PRO A 194 7.72 8.27 19.06
CA PRO A 194 8.10 6.96 18.59
C PRO A 194 9.59 6.64 18.75
N ALA A 195 10.46 7.65 18.89
CA ALA A 195 11.89 7.47 19.17
C ALA A 195 12.14 6.79 20.52
N GLN A 196 11.25 6.96 21.50
CA GLN A 196 11.32 6.29 22.81
C GLN A 196 10.63 4.91 22.81
N GLY A 197 10.10 4.48 21.68
CA GLY A 197 9.44 3.16 21.56
C GLY A 197 8.11 3.04 22.29
N THR A 198 7.50 4.15 22.68
CA THR A 198 6.23 4.18 23.42
C THR A 198 5.06 4.26 22.46
N TRP A 199 4.20 3.24 22.49
CA TRP A 199 3.01 3.16 21.65
C TRP A 199 1.79 2.80 22.48
N SER A 200 0.67 3.43 22.20
CA SER A 200 -0.62 3.17 22.86
C SER A 200 -1.67 2.76 21.85
N LYS A 201 -2.66 1.97 22.27
CA LYS A 201 -3.83 1.66 21.45
C LYS A 201 -4.72 2.91 21.38
N ALA A 202 -4.94 3.41 20.17
CA ALA A 202 -5.73 4.60 19.89
C ALA A 202 -7.20 4.30 19.62
N SER A 203 -7.56 3.02 19.40
CA SER A 203 -8.93 2.55 19.19
C SER A 203 -9.19 1.24 19.93
N LEU A 204 -10.46 0.86 20.03
CA LEU A 204 -10.82 -0.53 20.30
C LEU A 204 -10.49 -1.41 19.08
N PRO A 205 -10.22 -2.73 19.28
CA PRO A 205 -10.06 -3.66 18.18
C PRO A 205 -11.28 -3.66 17.26
N GLY A 206 -11.05 -3.50 15.94
CA GLY A 206 -12.12 -3.43 14.94
C GLY A 206 -13.16 -2.33 15.20
N PHE A 207 -12.84 -1.34 16.02
CA PHE A 207 -13.80 -0.34 16.54
C PHE A 207 -14.98 -0.96 17.28
N GLY A 208 -14.79 -2.15 17.89
CA GLY A 208 -15.80 -2.90 18.61
C GLY A 208 -16.61 -3.90 17.76
N ASP A 209 -16.32 -4.01 16.46
CA ASP A 209 -16.88 -5.06 15.58
C ASP A 209 -15.78 -6.05 15.16
N ALA A 210 -15.86 -7.30 15.62
CA ALA A 210 -14.89 -8.34 15.31
C ALA A 210 -14.82 -8.71 13.81
N ARG A 211 -15.82 -8.33 13.00
CA ARG A 211 -15.81 -8.52 11.54
C ARG A 211 -14.89 -7.53 10.81
N ASN A 212 -14.53 -6.43 11.44
CA ASN A 212 -13.48 -5.55 10.97
C ASN A 212 -12.11 -6.19 11.24
N GLY A 213 -11.74 -7.18 10.43
CA GLY A 213 -10.55 -8.00 10.60
C GLY A 213 -9.23 -7.27 10.37
N VAL A 214 -9.27 -6.02 9.88
CA VAL A 214 -8.10 -5.17 9.65
C VAL A 214 -8.51 -3.71 9.50
N ILE A 215 -7.64 -2.78 9.89
CA ILE A 215 -7.74 -1.36 9.55
C ILE A 215 -6.69 -1.10 8.48
N PHE A 216 -7.14 -0.92 7.22
CA PHE A 216 -6.25 -0.90 6.07
C PHE A 216 -5.58 0.43 5.83
N GLN A 217 -6.29 1.54 6.04
CA GLN A 217 -5.78 2.87 5.74
C GLN A 217 -6.12 3.86 6.84
N LEU A 218 -5.24 4.83 6.99
CA LEU A 218 -5.44 6.05 7.76
C LEU A 218 -5.20 7.24 6.84
N ALA A 219 -6.00 8.29 6.93
CA ALA A 219 -5.79 9.53 6.22
C ALA A 219 -6.32 10.72 7.01
N PRO A 220 -5.60 11.84 7.12
CA PRO A 220 -6.11 13.07 7.68
C PRO A 220 -7.02 13.80 6.68
N LEU A 221 -8.07 14.45 7.19
CA LEU A 221 -8.85 15.44 6.48
C LEU A 221 -9.35 16.47 7.50
N GLY A 222 -8.90 17.72 7.37
CA GLY A 222 -9.22 18.80 8.29
C GLY A 222 -8.84 18.43 9.74
N GLU A 223 -9.81 18.54 10.65
CA GLU A 223 -9.62 18.27 12.08
C GLU A 223 -9.70 16.77 12.46
N HIS A 224 -9.86 15.87 11.50
CA HIS A 224 -10.09 14.45 11.77
C HIS A 224 -9.05 13.55 11.09
N LEU A 225 -8.67 12.50 11.82
CA LEU A 225 -8.02 11.32 11.25
C LEU A 225 -9.10 10.30 10.90
N TYR A 226 -9.12 9.87 9.65
CA TYR A 226 -10.03 8.84 9.15
C TYR A 226 -9.33 7.49 9.10
N ALA A 227 -10.09 6.43 9.35
CA ALA A 227 -9.64 5.04 9.30
C ALA A 227 -10.59 4.21 8.44
N GLY A 228 -10.04 3.48 7.47
CA GLY A 228 -10.78 2.58 6.60
C GLY A 228 -10.51 1.12 6.96
N THR A 229 -11.57 0.32 7.12
CA THR A 229 -11.47 -1.09 7.53
C THR A 229 -11.47 -2.06 6.35
N GLY A 230 -11.15 -3.32 6.64
CA GLY A 230 -11.48 -4.48 5.81
C GLY A 230 -12.48 -5.37 6.56
N ASN A 231 -13.64 -5.64 5.91
CA ASN A 231 -14.73 -6.44 6.43
C ASN A 231 -15.33 -7.27 5.30
N MET A 232 -14.96 -8.55 5.25
CA MET A 232 -15.34 -9.46 4.17
C MET A 232 -16.81 -9.89 4.21
N GLU A 233 -17.48 -9.72 5.35
CA GLU A 233 -18.88 -10.13 5.52
C GLU A 233 -19.87 -9.04 5.15
N ARG A 234 -19.54 -7.77 5.51
CA ARG A 234 -20.49 -6.66 5.39
C ARG A 234 -20.02 -5.52 4.52
N GLY A 235 -18.76 -5.54 4.07
CA GLY A 235 -18.10 -4.44 3.41
C GLY A 235 -17.45 -3.47 4.39
N PHE A 236 -16.51 -2.69 3.89
CA PHE A 236 -15.72 -1.78 4.70
C PHE A 236 -16.57 -0.77 5.49
N GLU A 237 -15.95 -0.25 6.54
CA GLU A 237 -16.43 0.91 7.29
C GLU A 237 -15.38 2.03 7.28
N ILE A 238 -15.84 3.29 7.35
CA ILE A 238 -15.01 4.46 7.60
C ILE A 238 -15.34 5.02 8.97
N TRP A 239 -14.29 5.19 9.77
CA TRP A 239 -14.33 5.77 11.09
C TRP A 239 -13.49 7.04 11.13
N ARG A 240 -13.81 7.99 12.01
CA ARG A 240 -13.00 9.20 12.21
C ARG A 240 -12.84 9.55 13.68
N THR A 241 -11.75 10.26 14.01
CA THR A 241 -11.46 10.80 15.34
C THR A 241 -10.78 12.15 15.24
N LYS A 242 -10.98 13.01 16.23
CA LYS A 242 -10.17 14.22 16.41
C LYS A 242 -8.85 13.94 17.13
N ALA A 243 -8.66 12.74 17.67
CA ALA A 243 -7.51 12.32 18.48
C ALA A 243 -7.27 13.25 19.70
N GLU A 244 -8.35 13.69 20.32
CA GLU A 244 -8.33 14.55 21.51
C GLU A 244 -8.37 13.73 22.80
N GLY A 245 -7.70 14.22 23.84
CA GLY A 245 -7.61 13.55 25.14
C GLY A 245 -6.57 12.44 25.18
N ALA A 246 -6.72 11.52 26.12
CA ALA A 246 -5.86 10.33 26.23
C ALA A 246 -6.41 9.16 25.39
N PRO A 247 -5.53 8.35 24.74
CA PRO A 247 -5.98 7.14 24.05
C PRO A 247 -6.51 6.07 25.05
N PRO A 248 -7.46 5.19 24.64
CA PRO A 248 -8.06 5.15 23.30
C PRO A 248 -9.01 6.33 23.07
N TYR A 249 -8.94 6.89 21.85
CA TYR A 249 -9.76 8.03 21.48
C TYR A 249 -11.21 7.65 21.20
N ALA A 250 -12.10 8.66 21.20
CA ALA A 250 -13.45 8.50 20.68
C ALA A 250 -13.40 8.44 19.14
N TRP A 251 -14.03 7.41 18.57
CA TRP A 251 -14.19 7.23 17.13
C TRP A 251 -15.66 7.23 16.75
N GLU A 252 -15.98 7.88 15.64
CA GLU A 252 -17.30 7.96 15.05
C GLU A 252 -17.32 7.23 13.71
N ARG A 253 -18.30 6.33 13.49
CA ARG A 253 -18.49 5.70 12.19
C ARG A 253 -19.25 6.65 11.27
N VAL A 254 -18.69 6.97 10.10
CA VAL A 254 -19.24 7.91 9.13
C VAL A 254 -19.76 7.25 7.86
N LEU A 255 -19.28 6.04 7.54
CA LEU A 255 -19.72 5.26 6.40
C LEU A 255 -19.64 3.76 6.73
N ASP A 256 -20.58 2.96 6.25
CA ASP A 256 -20.63 1.53 6.49
C ASP A 256 -21.07 0.74 5.25
N ARG A 257 -21.10 -0.60 5.40
CA ARG A 257 -21.61 -1.55 4.40
C ARG A 257 -20.99 -1.36 3.01
N GLY A 258 -19.68 -1.04 2.95
CA GLY A 258 -18.98 -0.81 1.69
C GLY A 258 -19.63 0.26 0.83
N ALA A 259 -20.14 1.32 1.46
CA ALA A 259 -20.93 2.37 0.80
C ALA A 259 -22.15 1.82 0.04
N GLY A 260 -22.82 0.80 0.61
CA GLY A 260 -24.00 0.16 0.03
C GLY A 260 -23.74 -0.94 -1.00
N ARG A 261 -22.46 -1.30 -1.25
CA ARG A 261 -22.07 -2.44 -2.10
C ARG A 261 -21.71 -3.70 -1.31
N PHE A 262 -21.78 -3.58 0.02
CA PHE A 262 -21.51 -4.68 0.97
C PHE A 262 -20.14 -5.33 0.76
N SER A 263 -20.05 -6.65 0.85
CA SER A 263 -18.82 -7.42 0.74
C SER A 263 -18.11 -7.29 -0.63
N LEU A 264 -18.76 -6.83 -1.69
CA LEU A 264 -18.10 -6.50 -2.95
C LEU A 264 -17.16 -5.29 -2.83
N ASN A 265 -17.40 -4.42 -1.84
CA ASN A 265 -16.48 -3.40 -1.37
C ASN A 265 -15.92 -3.81 0.00
N ALA A 266 -15.13 -4.90 0.02
CA ALA A 266 -14.67 -5.53 1.25
C ALA A 266 -13.69 -4.66 2.04
N SER A 267 -12.83 -3.89 1.37
CA SER A 267 -11.79 -3.11 2.04
C SER A 267 -11.53 -1.75 1.40
N VAL A 268 -11.08 -0.82 2.24
CA VAL A 268 -10.51 0.46 1.83
C VAL A 268 -9.03 0.24 1.54
N ALA A 269 -8.63 0.28 0.28
CA ALA A 269 -7.26 0.03 -0.12
C ALA A 269 -6.40 1.31 -0.19
N ALA A 270 -6.99 2.45 -0.53
CA ALA A 270 -6.35 3.75 -0.56
C ALA A 270 -7.29 4.86 -0.06
N MET A 271 -6.73 5.90 0.55
CA MET A 271 -7.42 7.14 0.90
C MET A 271 -6.49 8.33 0.67
N VAL A 272 -7.03 9.42 0.14
CA VAL A 272 -6.32 10.69 -0.02
C VAL A 272 -7.30 11.85 0.09
N GLU A 273 -6.85 12.95 0.68
CA GLU A 273 -7.58 14.22 0.64
C GLU A 273 -7.36 14.89 -0.72
N PHE A 274 -8.45 15.36 -1.33
CA PHE A 274 -8.41 16.18 -2.52
C PHE A 274 -9.62 17.13 -2.51
N ASP A 275 -9.38 18.42 -2.71
CA ASP A 275 -10.38 19.49 -2.78
C ASP A 275 -11.40 19.45 -1.60
N GLY A 276 -10.88 19.27 -0.38
CA GLY A 276 -11.67 19.31 0.85
C GLY A 276 -12.56 18.08 1.10
N ALA A 277 -12.39 17.00 0.34
CA ALA A 277 -13.05 15.71 0.52
C ALA A 277 -12.05 14.56 0.61
N LEU A 278 -12.49 13.44 1.17
CA LEU A 278 -11.71 12.21 1.25
C LEU A 278 -12.07 11.29 0.08
N TYR A 279 -11.11 11.03 -0.80
CA TYR A 279 -11.24 10.06 -1.88
C TYR A 279 -10.86 8.68 -1.37
N ILE A 280 -11.70 7.69 -1.62
CA ILE A 280 -11.61 6.34 -1.09
C ILE A 280 -11.56 5.36 -2.26
N GLY A 281 -10.43 4.69 -2.41
CA GLY A 281 -10.25 3.58 -3.34
C GLY A 281 -10.56 2.26 -2.64
N THR A 282 -11.49 1.49 -3.19
CA THR A 282 -11.87 0.20 -2.64
C THR A 282 -11.06 -0.94 -3.23
N GLY A 283 -11.20 -2.12 -2.66
CA GLY A 283 -10.60 -3.32 -3.24
C GLY A 283 -11.07 -4.61 -2.62
N LEU A 284 -11.08 -5.63 -3.48
CA LEU A 284 -11.19 -7.02 -3.08
C LEU A 284 -9.88 -7.70 -3.47
N PRO A 285 -9.00 -8.04 -2.49
CA PRO A 285 -7.72 -8.70 -2.76
C PRO A 285 -7.88 -10.05 -3.46
N GLY A 286 -6.78 -10.58 -3.99
CA GLY A 286 -6.78 -11.93 -4.54
C GLY A 286 -7.50 -12.08 -5.88
N LEU A 287 -7.20 -11.22 -6.86
CA LEU A 287 -7.81 -11.21 -8.20
C LEU A 287 -9.28 -10.75 -8.21
N GLY A 288 -9.70 -9.96 -7.24
CA GLY A 288 -11.10 -9.53 -7.09
C GLY A 288 -12.02 -10.64 -6.61
N VAL A 289 -11.47 -11.70 -6.00
CA VAL A 289 -12.25 -12.85 -5.49
C VAL A 289 -11.73 -13.26 -4.12
N ASP A 290 -12.59 -13.27 -3.13
CA ASP A 290 -12.34 -13.93 -1.84
C ASP A 290 -13.06 -15.28 -1.80
N ARG A 291 -12.29 -16.34 -2.01
CA ARG A 291 -12.83 -17.70 -2.01
C ARG A 291 -13.20 -18.21 -0.63
N ALA A 292 -12.62 -17.65 0.43
CA ALA A 292 -12.91 -18.08 1.80
C ALA A 292 -14.32 -17.66 2.23
N HIS A 293 -14.81 -16.53 1.72
CA HIS A 293 -16.12 -15.98 2.04
C HIS A 293 -17.10 -16.01 0.85
N ASP A 294 -16.70 -16.64 -0.27
CA ASP A 294 -17.49 -16.71 -1.53
C ASP A 294 -17.92 -15.31 -2.03
N VAL A 295 -16.97 -14.37 -2.06
CA VAL A 295 -17.18 -13.00 -2.50
C VAL A 295 -16.48 -12.73 -3.80
N GLY A 296 -17.16 -12.09 -4.76
CA GLY A 296 -16.63 -11.69 -6.05
C GLY A 296 -17.06 -12.59 -7.21
N PRO A 297 -16.54 -12.35 -8.41
CA PRO A 297 -15.54 -11.34 -8.74
C PRO A 297 -16.07 -9.92 -8.62
N ALA A 298 -15.22 -8.98 -8.19
CA ALA A 298 -15.53 -7.57 -8.10
C ALA A 298 -14.35 -6.69 -8.52
N ALA A 299 -14.64 -5.67 -9.31
CA ALA A 299 -13.71 -4.58 -9.59
C ALA A 299 -13.87 -3.46 -8.57
N ALA A 300 -12.83 -2.65 -8.41
CA ALA A 300 -12.76 -1.59 -7.43
C ALA A 300 -13.68 -0.40 -7.77
N GLU A 301 -14.14 0.29 -6.74
CA GLU A 301 -14.86 1.55 -6.86
C GLU A 301 -14.05 2.72 -6.30
N LEU A 302 -14.33 3.92 -6.82
CA LEU A 302 -13.84 5.18 -6.28
C LEU A 302 -15.01 5.97 -5.70
N ILE A 303 -14.85 6.40 -4.46
CA ILE A 303 -15.88 7.08 -3.67
C ILE A 303 -15.29 8.38 -3.13
N ARG A 304 -16.07 9.47 -3.13
CA ARG A 304 -15.74 10.74 -2.49
C ARG A 304 -16.60 10.91 -1.24
N LEU A 305 -15.97 11.03 -0.07
CA LEU A 305 -16.63 11.25 1.22
C LEU A 305 -16.39 12.68 1.69
N TRP A 306 -17.50 13.39 1.91
CA TRP A 306 -17.47 14.76 2.42
C TRP A 306 -17.38 14.81 3.95
N PRO A 307 -16.87 15.92 4.54
CA PRO A 307 -16.76 16.07 5.99
C PRO A 307 -18.11 15.95 6.74
N ASP A 308 -19.23 16.22 6.09
CA ASP A 308 -20.59 16.08 6.65
C ASP A 308 -21.09 14.62 6.67
N GLY A 309 -20.30 13.67 6.15
CA GLY A 309 -20.62 12.24 6.10
C GLY A 309 -21.39 11.82 4.84
N LYS A 310 -21.76 12.75 3.97
CA LYS A 310 -22.31 12.38 2.66
C LYS A 310 -21.21 11.84 1.76
N PHE A 311 -21.58 10.98 0.82
CA PHE A 311 -20.65 10.48 -0.17
C PHE A 311 -21.23 10.52 -1.58
N ASP A 312 -20.34 10.65 -2.56
CA ASP A 312 -20.62 10.51 -3.97
C ASP A 312 -19.94 9.23 -4.49
N LEU A 313 -20.62 8.53 -5.38
CA LEU A 313 -20.02 7.46 -6.17
C LEU A 313 -19.37 8.10 -7.40
N LEU A 314 -18.05 7.96 -7.54
CA LEU A 314 -17.33 8.53 -8.69
C LEU A 314 -17.18 7.49 -9.81
N VAL A 315 -16.67 6.31 -9.48
CA VAL A 315 -16.53 5.16 -10.38
C VAL A 315 -17.14 3.96 -9.68
N GLY A 316 -18.13 3.30 -10.31
CA GLY A 316 -18.80 2.19 -9.65
C GLY A 316 -20.15 1.79 -10.25
N GLU A 317 -20.87 0.91 -9.55
CA GLU A 317 -22.22 0.47 -9.94
C GLU A 317 -23.30 1.38 -9.37
N PRO A 318 -24.25 1.87 -10.20
CA PRO A 318 -25.42 2.60 -9.71
C PRO A 318 -26.20 1.80 -8.66
N ARG A 319 -26.58 2.45 -7.56
CA ARG A 319 -27.33 1.80 -6.48
C ARG A 319 -28.10 2.77 -5.62
N PHE A 320 -29.10 2.26 -4.89
CA PHE A 320 -29.78 3.03 -3.85
C PHE A 320 -28.98 2.96 -2.54
N SER A 321 -28.84 4.12 -1.90
CA SER A 321 -28.30 4.29 -0.56
C SER A 321 -29.36 4.95 0.35
N ALA A 322 -29.02 5.14 1.62
CA ALA A 322 -29.89 5.88 2.54
C ALA A 322 -30.11 7.34 2.11
N SER A 323 -29.18 7.91 1.35
CA SER A 323 -29.26 9.28 0.80
C SER A 323 -29.92 9.36 -0.59
N GLY A 324 -30.41 8.24 -1.14
CA GLY A 324 -31.06 8.19 -2.45
C GLY A 324 -30.27 7.39 -3.49
N LEU A 325 -30.58 7.63 -4.77
CA LEU A 325 -29.91 6.99 -5.88
C LEU A 325 -28.49 7.54 -6.03
N GLN A 326 -27.50 6.66 -5.98
CA GLN A 326 -26.11 6.93 -6.31
C GLN A 326 -25.83 6.48 -7.74
N VAL A 327 -25.34 7.37 -8.57
CA VAL A 327 -24.84 7.08 -9.92
C VAL A 327 -23.37 7.47 -10.01
N PRO A 328 -22.55 6.75 -10.77
CA PRO A 328 -21.16 7.13 -10.92
C PRO A 328 -21.02 8.47 -11.66
N LEU A 329 -20.46 9.48 -11.00
CA LEU A 329 -20.34 10.84 -11.55
C LEU A 329 -19.40 10.86 -12.77
N ALA A 330 -18.33 10.03 -12.75
CA ALA A 330 -17.43 9.87 -13.88
C ALA A 330 -18.05 9.11 -15.07
N ALA A 331 -19.31 8.67 -14.97
CA ALA A 331 -19.97 7.78 -15.94
C ALA A 331 -19.20 6.50 -16.26
N MET A 332 -18.38 6.02 -15.31
CA MET A 332 -17.55 4.81 -15.42
C MET A 332 -18.03 3.73 -14.45
N LEU A 333 -18.07 2.48 -14.92
CA LEU A 333 -18.34 1.29 -14.11
C LEU A 333 -17.16 0.93 -13.21
N PRO A 334 -17.31 -0.03 -12.26
CA PRO A 334 -16.22 -0.45 -11.38
C PRO A 334 -14.94 -0.79 -12.14
N GLY A 335 -13.79 -0.42 -11.57
CA GLY A 335 -12.49 -0.62 -12.18
C GLY A 335 -12.17 0.33 -13.33
N PHE A 336 -12.89 1.44 -13.48
CA PHE A 336 -12.77 2.33 -14.63
C PHE A 336 -13.08 1.59 -15.94
N ASP A 337 -14.23 0.93 -15.97
CA ASP A 337 -14.72 0.07 -17.08
C ASP A 337 -13.88 -1.19 -17.36
N ASP A 338 -12.94 -1.54 -16.46
CA ASP A 338 -12.13 -2.76 -16.58
C ASP A 338 -12.25 -3.64 -15.33
N ALA A 339 -12.91 -4.79 -15.49
CA ALA A 339 -13.13 -5.75 -14.42
C ALA A 339 -11.83 -6.35 -13.83
N ALA A 340 -10.70 -6.25 -14.51
CA ALA A 340 -9.40 -6.70 -13.99
C ALA A 340 -8.77 -5.72 -13.00
N ASN A 341 -9.28 -4.49 -12.90
CA ASN A 341 -8.89 -3.51 -11.88
C ASN A 341 -9.62 -3.80 -10.56
N SER A 342 -9.17 -4.79 -9.81
CA SER A 342 -9.86 -5.26 -8.60
C SER A 342 -9.55 -4.44 -7.34
N VAL A 343 -8.53 -3.58 -7.38
CA VAL A 343 -8.10 -2.75 -6.25
C VAL A 343 -7.60 -1.41 -6.75
N ILE A 344 -8.08 -0.31 -6.18
CA ILE A 344 -7.42 0.99 -6.26
C ILE A 344 -6.41 1.05 -5.11
N TRP A 345 -5.12 0.87 -5.43
CA TRP A 345 -4.11 0.60 -4.40
C TRP A 345 -3.36 1.83 -3.92
N ARG A 346 -3.17 2.82 -4.78
CA ARG A 346 -2.52 4.08 -4.45
C ARG A 346 -3.26 5.26 -5.07
N MET A 347 -3.26 6.34 -4.34
CA MET A 347 -3.70 7.65 -4.81
C MET A 347 -2.75 8.70 -4.25
N CYS A 348 -2.55 9.76 -4.99
CA CYS A 348 -1.86 10.96 -4.52
C CYS A 348 -2.39 12.19 -5.23
N VAL A 349 -2.10 13.35 -4.66
CA VAL A 349 -2.31 14.64 -5.31
C VAL A 349 -0.94 15.21 -5.68
N TYR A 350 -0.77 15.54 -6.94
CA TYR A 350 0.44 16.16 -7.46
C TYR A 350 0.08 17.29 -8.39
N ASN A 351 0.61 18.50 -8.15
CA ASN A 351 0.33 19.72 -8.92
C ASN A 351 -1.18 19.98 -9.14
N GLY A 352 -1.99 19.83 -8.07
CA GLY A 352 -3.43 20.06 -8.13
C GLY A 352 -4.23 18.99 -8.91
N THR A 353 -3.61 17.90 -9.29
CA THR A 353 -4.24 16.77 -10.00
C THR A 353 -4.28 15.55 -9.08
N LEU A 354 -5.43 14.92 -8.97
CA LEU A 354 -5.61 13.63 -8.31
C LEU A 354 -5.18 12.51 -9.24
N TYR A 355 -4.25 11.67 -8.81
CA TYR A 355 -3.84 10.45 -9.50
C TYR A 355 -4.35 9.22 -8.76
N VAL A 356 -4.96 8.29 -9.51
CA VAL A 356 -5.55 7.06 -9.01
C VAL A 356 -4.89 5.88 -9.71
N ALA A 357 -4.24 5.01 -8.95
CA ALA A 357 -3.52 3.86 -9.47
C ALA A 357 -4.13 2.52 -9.02
N THR A 358 -4.23 1.57 -9.95
CA THR A 358 -4.91 0.31 -9.75
C THR A 358 -3.94 -0.88 -9.64
N HIS A 359 -4.49 -2.00 -9.16
CA HIS A 359 -3.97 -3.34 -9.35
C HIS A 359 -4.77 -4.02 -10.45
N HIS A 360 -4.11 -4.42 -11.53
CA HIS A 360 -4.72 -4.99 -12.72
C HIS A 360 -4.27 -6.43 -12.95
N TRP A 361 -5.20 -7.36 -13.01
CA TRP A 361 -4.92 -8.79 -13.09
C TRP A 361 -5.11 -9.39 -14.49
N GLY A 362 -5.14 -8.56 -15.53
CA GLY A 362 -5.36 -9.01 -16.93
C GLY A 362 -4.40 -10.07 -17.41
N ILE A 363 -3.14 -10.04 -16.96
CA ILE A 363 -2.12 -11.06 -17.28
C ILE A 363 -2.56 -12.48 -16.94
N TYR A 364 -3.43 -12.67 -15.94
CA TYR A 364 -3.97 -13.99 -15.60
C TYR A 364 -4.91 -14.55 -16.66
N ASN A 365 -5.52 -13.73 -17.51
CA ASN A 365 -6.33 -14.20 -18.63
C ASN A 365 -5.46 -14.96 -19.64
N PHE A 366 -4.26 -14.45 -19.93
CA PHE A 366 -3.27 -15.17 -20.73
C PHE A 366 -2.83 -16.47 -20.04
N LEU A 367 -2.46 -16.40 -18.76
CA LEU A 367 -2.01 -17.58 -18.00
C LEU A 367 -3.08 -18.66 -17.82
N MET A 368 -4.35 -18.31 -17.99
CA MET A 368 -5.49 -19.25 -18.02
C MET A 368 -5.92 -19.66 -19.45
N GLY A 369 -5.19 -19.24 -20.48
CA GLY A 369 -5.48 -19.56 -21.87
C GLY A 369 -6.71 -18.84 -22.45
N LYS A 370 -7.14 -17.72 -21.85
CA LYS A 370 -8.29 -16.94 -22.31
C LYS A 370 -7.92 -15.90 -23.38
N THR A 371 -6.65 -15.48 -23.43
CA THR A 371 -6.12 -14.56 -24.45
C THR A 371 -4.89 -15.19 -25.12
N ALA A 372 -4.64 -14.82 -26.38
CA ALA A 372 -3.54 -15.37 -27.19
C ALA A 372 -2.18 -14.78 -26.83
N ALA A 373 -2.14 -13.58 -26.23
CA ALA A 373 -0.91 -12.89 -25.84
C ALA A 373 -1.05 -12.29 -24.42
N PRO A 374 0.08 -12.09 -23.72
CA PRO A 374 0.09 -11.35 -22.47
C PRO A 374 -0.51 -9.95 -22.64
N SER A 375 -1.42 -9.58 -21.75
CA SER A 375 -2.04 -8.27 -21.72
C SER A 375 -2.34 -7.87 -20.29
N GLY A 376 -2.41 -6.57 -20.01
CA GLY A 376 -2.63 -6.02 -18.66
C GLY A 376 -1.58 -5.00 -18.30
N GLY A 377 -1.21 -4.98 -17.04
CA GLY A 377 -0.41 -3.93 -16.43
C GLY A 377 -1.29 -2.96 -15.65
N PHE A 378 -0.74 -2.29 -14.65
CA PHE A 378 -1.48 -1.33 -13.85
C PHE A 378 -2.06 -0.19 -14.68
N HIS A 379 -3.16 0.41 -14.21
CA HIS A 379 -3.68 1.67 -14.75
C HIS A 379 -3.34 2.82 -13.82
N ILE A 380 -3.13 4.00 -14.42
CA ILE A 380 -3.12 5.30 -13.74
C ILE A 380 -4.15 6.19 -14.41
N TRP A 381 -5.03 6.76 -13.60
CA TRP A 381 -6.02 7.73 -14.00
C TRP A 381 -5.74 9.07 -13.34
N ALA A 382 -6.05 10.16 -14.00
CA ALA A 382 -5.82 11.52 -13.51
C ALA A 382 -7.09 12.36 -13.63
N SER A 383 -7.32 13.23 -12.63
CA SER A 383 -8.43 14.16 -12.59
C SER A 383 -8.02 15.47 -11.96
N THR A 384 -8.43 16.59 -12.53
CA THR A 384 -8.20 17.94 -11.98
C THR A 384 -9.39 18.46 -11.18
N ASP A 385 -10.57 17.87 -11.32
CA ASP A 385 -11.81 18.24 -10.66
C ASP A 385 -12.37 17.13 -9.74
N GLY A 386 -11.75 15.94 -9.77
CA GLY A 386 -12.15 14.79 -8.99
C GLY A 386 -13.38 14.04 -9.53
N GLU A 387 -13.90 14.40 -10.70
CA GLU A 387 -15.08 13.80 -11.32
C GLU A 387 -14.79 13.26 -12.71
N ASP A 388 -14.10 14.02 -13.56
CA ASP A 388 -13.70 13.61 -14.90
C ASP A 388 -12.30 12.96 -14.84
N PHE A 389 -12.19 11.69 -15.23
CA PHE A 389 -10.95 10.93 -15.21
C PHE A 389 -10.42 10.63 -16.61
N THR A 390 -9.15 10.97 -16.82
CA THR A 390 -8.42 10.67 -18.06
C THR A 390 -7.33 9.63 -17.79
N PRO A 391 -7.15 8.60 -18.63
CA PRO A 391 -6.08 7.63 -18.44
C PRO A 391 -4.71 8.25 -18.73
N VAL A 392 -3.75 8.05 -17.82
CA VAL A 392 -2.32 8.29 -18.04
C VAL A 392 -1.69 7.07 -18.69
N THR A 393 -2.04 5.89 -18.19
CA THR A 393 -1.71 4.59 -18.80
C THR A 393 -2.76 3.54 -18.42
N THR A 394 -2.99 2.57 -19.31
CA THR A 394 -3.86 1.40 -19.08
C THR A 394 -3.17 0.08 -19.39
N ASP A 395 -1.84 0.09 -19.51
CA ASP A 395 -1.03 -1.07 -19.90
C ASP A 395 0.27 -1.21 -19.08
N GLY A 396 0.37 -0.51 -17.93
CA GLY A 396 1.58 -0.53 -17.11
C GLY A 396 2.78 0.16 -17.76
N PHE A 397 2.55 1.15 -18.61
CA PHE A 397 3.55 1.75 -19.51
C PHE A 397 4.23 0.71 -20.41
N GLY A 398 3.46 -0.20 -20.97
CA GLY A 398 3.90 -1.26 -21.87
C GLY A 398 4.36 -2.54 -21.15
N ASP A 399 4.24 -2.64 -19.83
CA ASP A 399 4.59 -3.83 -19.06
C ASP A 399 3.37 -4.54 -18.48
N ALA A 400 2.88 -5.56 -19.18
CA ALA A 400 1.73 -6.37 -18.75
C ALA A 400 1.96 -7.14 -17.43
N PHE A 401 3.21 -7.26 -16.97
CA PHE A 401 3.58 -7.99 -15.76
C PHE A 401 3.74 -7.07 -14.55
N ALA A 402 3.81 -5.77 -14.75
CA ALA A 402 3.72 -4.78 -13.69
C ALA A 402 2.25 -4.66 -13.24
N VAL A 403 1.83 -5.56 -12.36
CA VAL A 403 0.41 -5.74 -12.02
C VAL A 403 -0.16 -4.63 -11.13
N GLY A 404 0.69 -3.84 -10.48
CA GLY A 404 0.22 -2.79 -9.59
C GLY A 404 1.28 -1.77 -9.21
N ILE A 405 0.80 -0.67 -8.66
CA ILE A 405 1.63 0.38 -8.09
C ILE A 405 1.56 0.29 -6.57
N ARG A 406 2.72 0.26 -5.94
CA ARG A 406 2.86 0.28 -4.48
C ARG A 406 3.38 1.62 -3.96
N THR A 407 4.05 2.37 -4.80
CA THR A 407 4.59 3.70 -4.52
C THR A 407 4.07 4.68 -5.55
N LEU A 408 3.50 5.78 -5.10
CA LEU A 408 3.08 6.91 -5.90
C LEU A 408 3.31 8.16 -5.04
N VAL A 409 4.48 8.79 -5.20
CA VAL A 409 4.96 9.83 -4.29
C VAL A 409 5.34 11.09 -5.06
N PRO A 410 4.68 12.21 -4.76
CA PRO A 410 5.05 13.52 -5.30
C PRO A 410 6.45 13.94 -4.82
N THR A 411 7.26 14.48 -5.72
CA THR A 411 8.55 15.10 -5.42
C THR A 411 8.71 16.41 -6.21
N GLU A 412 9.68 17.22 -5.85
CA GLU A 412 10.03 18.41 -6.64
C GLU A 412 10.56 18.07 -8.04
N HIS A 413 11.02 16.83 -8.26
CA HIS A 413 11.56 16.35 -9.53
C HIS A 413 10.50 15.67 -10.41
N GLY A 414 9.30 15.44 -9.91
CA GLY A 414 8.23 14.72 -10.59
C GLY A 414 7.52 13.72 -9.67
N LEU A 415 6.59 12.96 -10.25
CA LEU A 415 5.89 11.88 -9.54
C LEU A 415 6.70 10.59 -9.63
N VAL A 416 7.08 10.05 -8.47
CA VAL A 416 7.77 8.76 -8.37
C VAL A 416 6.73 7.63 -8.38
N ILE A 417 6.92 6.66 -9.27
CA ILE A 417 6.05 5.52 -9.51
C ILE A 417 6.85 4.24 -9.28
N GLY A 418 6.49 3.48 -8.24
CA GLY A 418 7.16 2.21 -7.91
C GLY A 418 6.20 1.02 -8.04
N THR A 419 6.66 -0.03 -8.73
CA THR A 419 5.82 -1.15 -9.15
C THR A 419 5.78 -2.32 -8.17
N ASP A 420 4.77 -3.17 -8.38
CA ASP A 420 4.65 -4.51 -7.82
C ASP A 420 4.84 -5.51 -8.97
N ASP A 421 5.99 -6.18 -9.01
CA ASP A 421 6.33 -7.18 -10.02
C ASP A 421 6.15 -8.59 -9.45
N HIS A 422 5.32 -9.35 -10.08
CA HIS A 422 5.16 -10.78 -9.84
C HIS A 422 6.02 -11.58 -10.82
N GLY A 423 7.36 -11.48 -10.72
CA GLY A 423 8.32 -12.07 -11.65
C GLY A 423 8.09 -13.55 -11.99
N VAL A 424 7.43 -14.33 -11.11
CA VAL A 424 6.99 -15.70 -11.39
C VAL A 424 6.01 -15.78 -12.57
N LEU A 425 5.27 -14.71 -12.85
CA LEU A 425 4.31 -14.65 -13.95
C LEU A 425 5.03 -14.59 -15.30
N ARG A 426 6.17 -13.89 -15.40
CA ARG A 426 7.01 -13.86 -16.60
C ARG A 426 7.55 -15.26 -16.94
N ASP A 427 8.12 -15.96 -15.93
CA ASP A 427 8.59 -17.34 -16.12
C ASP A 427 7.47 -18.28 -16.54
N ARG A 428 6.27 -18.07 -16.00
CA ARG A 428 5.11 -18.89 -16.35
C ARG A 428 4.62 -18.59 -17.76
N ALA A 429 4.59 -17.33 -18.17
CA ALA A 429 4.21 -16.92 -19.53
C ALA A 429 5.21 -17.46 -20.57
N ALA A 430 6.53 -17.37 -20.30
CA ALA A 430 7.55 -17.94 -21.18
C ALA A 430 7.36 -19.45 -21.37
N ARG A 431 7.09 -20.19 -20.28
CA ARG A 431 6.80 -21.65 -20.37
C ARG A 431 5.53 -21.96 -21.18
N GLN A 432 4.61 -21.01 -21.33
CA GLN A 432 3.41 -21.12 -22.16
C GLN A 432 3.63 -20.64 -23.59
N GLY A 433 4.89 -20.32 -23.96
CA GLY A 433 5.29 -19.92 -25.31
C GLY A 433 5.12 -18.43 -25.62
N ALA A 434 4.92 -17.58 -24.60
CA ALA A 434 4.95 -16.14 -24.82
C ALA A 434 6.38 -15.65 -25.06
N ASP A 435 6.53 -14.75 -26.03
CA ASP A 435 7.78 -14.01 -26.24
C ASP A 435 7.89 -12.91 -25.17
N VAL A 436 8.58 -13.23 -24.07
CA VAL A 436 8.77 -12.33 -22.94
C VAL A 436 10.20 -12.39 -22.45
N ASP A 437 10.78 -11.24 -22.16
CA ASP A 437 12.08 -11.17 -21.55
C ASP A 437 12.02 -11.58 -20.06
N VAL A 438 12.47 -12.77 -19.76
CA VAL A 438 12.50 -13.32 -18.41
C VAL A 438 13.61 -12.71 -17.54
N SER A 439 14.53 -11.92 -18.11
CA SER A 439 15.53 -11.16 -17.35
C SER A 439 14.96 -9.89 -16.71
N GLU A 440 13.87 -9.34 -17.25
CA GLU A 440 13.13 -8.18 -16.76
C GLU A 440 12.31 -8.50 -15.49
N LYS A 441 12.99 -9.03 -14.44
CA LYS A 441 12.36 -9.38 -13.17
C LYS A 441 12.69 -8.38 -12.09
N GLY A 442 11.76 -8.28 -11.13
CA GLY A 442 11.88 -7.39 -9.98
C GLY A 442 11.20 -6.05 -10.22
N LEU A 443 11.04 -5.32 -9.13
CA LEU A 443 10.39 -4.02 -9.16
C LEU A 443 11.11 -3.04 -10.10
N SER A 444 10.37 -2.10 -10.63
CA SER A 444 10.89 -0.91 -11.29
C SER A 444 10.41 0.36 -10.61
N VAL A 445 11.20 1.42 -10.78
CA VAL A 445 10.87 2.77 -10.30
C VAL A 445 11.05 3.74 -11.46
N ALA A 446 10.03 4.54 -11.68
CA ALA A 446 10.04 5.58 -12.71
C ALA A 446 9.76 6.94 -12.09
N LEU A 447 10.25 7.97 -12.74
CA LEU A 447 9.98 9.36 -12.48
C LEU A 447 9.22 9.90 -13.70
N CYS A 448 8.05 10.49 -13.48
CA CYS A 448 7.25 11.10 -14.52
C CYS A 448 7.01 12.57 -14.19
N GLN A 449 7.32 13.46 -15.13
CA GLN A 449 7.16 14.90 -14.95
C GLN A 449 5.79 15.38 -15.43
N ASP A 450 5.30 16.43 -14.80
CA ASP A 450 4.19 17.20 -15.30
C ASP A 450 4.76 18.40 -16.07
N PRO A 451 4.60 18.47 -17.39
CA PRO A 451 5.13 19.56 -18.18
C PRO A 451 4.39 20.90 -17.96
N SER A 452 3.29 20.89 -17.22
CA SER A 452 2.50 22.10 -16.96
C SER A 452 3.18 22.97 -15.91
N PRO A 453 3.54 24.23 -16.19
CA PRO A 453 4.12 25.16 -15.23
C PRO A 453 3.02 25.69 -14.30
N HIS A 454 2.57 24.93 -13.34
CA HIS A 454 1.58 25.37 -12.38
C HIS A 454 2.10 25.28 -10.95
N GLY A 455 2.49 26.47 -10.41
CA GLY A 455 2.58 26.73 -8.98
C GLY A 455 3.59 25.88 -8.20
N GLU A 456 4.03 26.41 -7.08
CA GLU A 456 4.85 25.61 -6.14
C GLU A 456 4.18 24.27 -5.84
N PRO A 457 4.95 23.15 -5.88
CA PRO A 457 4.39 21.84 -5.58
C PRO A 457 3.77 21.88 -4.18
N ARG A 458 2.46 21.78 -4.10
CA ARG A 458 1.80 21.50 -2.82
C ARG A 458 2.14 20.07 -2.50
N LEU A 459 3.23 19.87 -1.76
CA LEU A 459 3.56 18.60 -1.16
C LEU A 459 2.40 18.27 -0.23
N GLY A 460 1.74 17.15 -0.48
CA GLY A 460 0.76 16.61 0.44
C GLY A 460 1.45 16.26 1.78
N PRO A 461 0.70 15.99 2.87
CA PRO A 461 1.25 15.76 4.21
C PRO A 461 2.18 14.54 4.32
N TYR A 462 2.54 13.94 3.22
CA TYR A 462 3.41 12.75 3.11
C TYR A 462 4.65 12.97 2.23
N GLY A 463 4.94 14.21 1.82
CA GLY A 463 6.15 14.61 1.13
C GLY A 463 7.29 14.94 2.09
#